data_c1a00e48c6b38e015826654dfc3bc524
#
_entry.id   c1a00e48c6b38e015826654dfc3bc524
#
_cell.length_a   1.000
_cell.length_b   1.000
_cell.length_c   1.000
_cell.angle_alpha   90.00
_cell.angle_beta   90.00
_cell.angle_gamma   90.00
#
_symmetry.space_group_name_H-M   'P 1'
#
loop_
_entity.id
_entity.type
_entity.pdbx_description
1 polymer ?
#
loop_
_entity_poly.entity_id
_entity_poly.type
_entity_poly.pdbx_seq_one_letter_code
_entity_poly.pdbx_strand_id
1 'polypeptide(L)'
;MKKATIFLLLVLTIHAVSAQAIRARDQWGEKLFYVDGNTLREEDQWGEKLLYFDGRTVRERDQWGEKLLYIDGATIREKDQWGEKLLYFDGYTIRANDQWGKKLYYLDGRTLRANDQWGEKLLYFETIPDRWLLAVMAITLLK
;
A
#
# COMPACT_ATOMS: atom_id res chain seq x y z
N MET A 1 47.74 -29.66 -5.35
CA MET A 1 46.28 -29.83 -5.30
C MET A 1 45.64 -28.57 -4.76
N LYS A 2 45.05 -27.82 -5.66
CA LYS A 2 44.32 -26.62 -5.29
C LYS A 2 42.92 -27.02 -4.83
N LYS A 3 42.67 -26.86 -3.53
CA LYS A 3 41.31 -26.97 -3.02
C LYS A 3 40.55 -25.74 -3.47
N ALA A 4 39.63 -25.94 -4.41
CA ALA A 4 38.66 -24.89 -4.72
C ALA A 4 37.75 -24.67 -3.51
N THR A 5 38.02 -23.59 -2.81
CA THR A 5 37.10 -23.14 -1.78
C THR A 5 35.93 -22.53 -2.52
N ILE A 6 34.85 -23.29 -2.65
CA ILE A 6 33.59 -22.74 -3.14
C ILE A 6 33.11 -21.84 -2.01
N PHE A 7 33.34 -20.54 -2.18
CA PHE A 7 32.61 -19.55 -1.41
C PHE A 7 31.16 -19.63 -1.87
N LEU A 8 30.38 -20.40 -1.14
CA LEU A 8 28.95 -20.26 -1.22
C LEU A 8 28.64 -18.88 -0.63
N LEU A 9 28.57 -17.91 -1.52
CA LEU A 9 28.03 -16.61 -1.15
C LEU A 9 26.54 -16.88 -0.88
N LEU A 10 26.24 -17.17 0.36
CA LEU A 10 24.89 -17.15 0.83
C LEU A 10 24.44 -15.70 0.72
N VAL A 11 23.90 -15.34 -0.44
CA VAL A 11 23.15 -14.10 -0.56
C VAL A 11 21.91 -14.32 0.31
N LEU A 12 22.07 -13.99 1.57
CA LEU A 12 20.92 -13.71 2.42
C LEU A 12 20.21 -12.54 1.75
N THR A 13 19.29 -12.83 0.86
CA THR A 13 18.25 -11.89 0.52
C THR A 13 17.46 -11.69 1.81
N ILE A 14 17.90 -10.71 2.58
CA ILE A 14 17.07 -10.19 3.65
C ILE A 14 15.89 -9.58 2.91
N HIS A 15 14.81 -10.34 2.81
CA HIS A 15 13.52 -9.75 2.52
C HIS A 15 13.23 -8.89 3.75
N ALA A 16 13.61 -7.63 3.67
CA ALA A 16 13.18 -6.66 4.65
C ALA A 16 11.66 -6.71 4.61
N VAL A 17 11.08 -7.38 5.61
CA VAL A 17 9.65 -7.25 5.92
C VAL A 17 9.47 -5.76 6.08
N SER A 18 8.76 -5.11 5.12
CA SER A 18 8.58 -3.68 5.15
C SER A 18 7.64 -3.34 6.30
N ALA A 19 8.25 -3.02 7.45
CA ALA A 19 7.53 -2.49 8.58
C ALA A 19 7.60 -0.98 8.48
N GLN A 20 6.44 -0.31 8.43
CA GLN A 20 6.40 1.15 8.36
C GLN A 20 5.15 1.72 9.02
N ALA A 21 5.32 2.91 9.58
CA ALA A 21 4.18 3.70 10.04
C ALA A 21 3.67 4.58 8.90
N ILE A 22 2.37 4.80 8.89
CA ILE A 22 1.71 5.77 8.02
C ILE A 22 1.26 6.92 8.92
N ARG A 23 1.73 8.13 8.60
CA ARG A 23 1.51 9.32 9.42
C ARG A 23 0.56 10.29 8.75
N ALA A 24 -0.09 11.08 9.57
CA ALA A 24 -0.89 12.19 9.07
C ALA A 24 0.03 13.26 8.48
N ARG A 25 -0.29 13.75 7.29
CA ARG A 25 0.31 14.89 6.60
C ARG A 25 1.79 14.75 6.23
N ASP A 26 2.69 14.71 7.18
CA ASP A 26 4.14 14.73 6.95
C ASP A 26 4.90 13.83 7.92
N GLN A 27 6.22 13.82 7.80
CA GLN A 27 7.09 12.98 8.61
C GLN A 27 7.00 13.22 10.13
N TRP A 28 6.44 14.34 10.52
CA TRP A 28 6.26 14.72 11.93
C TRP A 28 4.83 14.48 12.41
N GLY A 29 3.96 14.00 11.52
CA GLY A 29 2.57 13.78 11.83
C GLY A 29 2.33 12.61 12.76
N GLU A 30 1.11 12.57 13.30
CA GLU A 30 0.64 11.48 14.15
C GLU A 30 0.65 10.16 13.39
N LYS A 31 1.03 9.08 14.07
CA LYS A 31 0.94 7.71 13.53
C LYS A 31 -0.53 7.31 13.44
N LEU A 32 -0.96 6.98 12.24
CA LEU A 32 -2.34 6.54 11.99
C LEU A 32 -2.44 5.04 11.84
N PHE A 33 -1.49 4.45 11.12
CA PHE A 33 -1.46 3.03 10.81
C PHE A 33 -0.03 2.50 10.84
N TYR A 34 0.06 1.20 10.97
CA TYR A 34 1.32 0.48 10.89
C TYR A 34 1.18 -0.69 9.94
N VAL A 35 2.11 -0.81 9.00
CA VAL A 35 2.18 -1.93 8.06
C VAL A 35 3.25 -2.89 8.52
N ASP A 36 2.86 -4.14 8.72
CA ASP A 36 3.74 -5.23 9.11
C ASP A 36 3.67 -6.31 8.03
N GLY A 37 4.57 -6.22 7.03
CA GLY A 37 4.51 -7.11 5.88
C GLY A 37 3.22 -6.92 5.10
N ASN A 38 2.35 -7.91 5.15
CA ASN A 38 1.06 -7.91 4.44
C ASN A 38 -0.13 -7.52 5.33
N THR A 39 0.14 -7.14 6.58
CA THR A 39 -0.91 -6.78 7.53
C THR A 39 -0.89 -5.29 7.83
N LEU A 40 -2.05 -4.67 7.74
CA LEU A 40 -2.26 -3.28 8.14
C LEU A 40 -2.85 -3.30 9.55
N ARG A 41 -2.20 -2.57 10.47
CA ARG A 41 -2.63 -2.43 11.87
C ARG A 41 -3.00 -1.01 12.19
N GLU A 42 -3.83 -0.86 13.19
CA GLU A 42 -4.16 0.44 13.74
C GLU A 42 -2.97 1.02 14.51
N GLU A 43 -2.65 2.26 14.26
CA GLU A 43 -1.67 3.09 14.97
C GLU A 43 -0.22 2.57 14.94
N ASP A 44 0.10 1.46 15.61
CA ASP A 44 1.45 0.96 15.77
C ASP A 44 1.55 -0.57 15.65
N GLN A 45 2.75 -1.10 15.87
CA GLN A 45 3.02 -2.52 15.74
C GLN A 45 2.21 -3.42 16.69
N TRP A 46 1.64 -2.84 17.72
CA TRP A 46 0.79 -3.53 18.70
C TRP A 46 -0.70 -3.33 18.45
N GLY A 47 -1.02 -2.55 17.42
CA GLY A 47 -2.40 -2.23 17.09
C GLY A 47 -3.19 -3.41 16.57
N GLU A 48 -4.51 -3.25 16.57
CA GLU A 48 -5.44 -4.23 16.04
C GLU A 48 -5.18 -4.45 14.54
N LYS A 49 -5.28 -5.70 14.08
CA LYS A 49 -5.21 -6.04 12.66
C LYS A 49 -6.46 -5.51 11.96
N LEU A 50 -6.26 -4.71 10.94
CA LEU A 50 -7.36 -4.14 10.16
C LEU A 50 -7.55 -4.84 8.83
N LEU A 51 -6.46 -5.07 8.10
CA LEU A 51 -6.50 -5.62 6.75
C LEU A 51 -5.31 -6.55 6.51
N TYR A 52 -5.52 -7.47 5.57
CA TYR A 52 -4.50 -8.40 5.12
C TYR A 52 -4.45 -8.43 3.59
N PHE A 53 -3.25 -8.37 3.02
CA PHE A 53 -3.03 -8.48 1.58
C PHE A 53 -2.44 -9.86 1.24
N ASP A 54 -3.15 -10.63 0.41
CA ASP A 54 -2.74 -11.99 0.03
C ASP A 54 -1.95 -12.07 -1.29
N GLY A 55 -1.54 -10.94 -1.83
CA GLY A 55 -0.84 -10.83 -3.11
C GLY A 55 -1.70 -10.30 -4.24
N ARG A 56 -3.01 -10.42 -4.16
CA ARG A 56 -3.98 -9.89 -5.15
C ARG A 56 -5.20 -9.28 -4.50
N THR A 57 -5.61 -9.81 -3.37
CA THR A 57 -6.85 -9.43 -2.70
C THR A 57 -6.53 -8.82 -1.35
N VAL A 58 -7.16 -7.70 -1.04
CA VAL A 58 -7.15 -7.12 0.30
C VAL A 58 -8.33 -7.71 1.05
N ARG A 59 -8.04 -8.32 2.20
CA ARG A 59 -9.03 -9.00 3.04
C ARG A 59 -9.19 -8.28 4.36
N GLU A 60 -10.34 -8.43 4.95
CA GLU A 60 -10.61 -7.92 6.28
C GLU A 60 -9.79 -8.71 7.31
N ARG A 61 -9.07 -7.99 8.17
CA ARG A 61 -8.36 -8.50 9.35
C ARG A 61 -7.19 -9.43 9.03
N ASP A 62 -7.42 -10.63 8.50
CA ASP A 62 -6.41 -11.65 8.27
C ASP A 62 -6.65 -12.45 6.98
N GLN A 63 -5.82 -13.47 6.76
CA GLN A 63 -5.88 -14.29 5.55
C GLN A 63 -7.20 -15.04 5.35
N TRP A 64 -8.01 -15.14 6.39
CA TRP A 64 -9.32 -15.81 6.35
C TRP A 64 -10.48 -14.81 6.24
N GLY A 65 -10.17 -13.54 6.24
CA GLY A 65 -11.17 -12.48 6.22
C GLY A 65 -11.90 -12.34 4.88
N GLU A 66 -12.97 -11.59 4.92
CA GLU A 66 -13.76 -11.26 3.72
C GLU A 66 -12.92 -10.46 2.72
N LYS A 67 -13.10 -10.75 1.44
CA LYS A 67 -12.47 -10.01 0.34
C LYS A 67 -13.07 -8.61 0.25
N LEU A 68 -12.22 -7.60 0.26
CA LEU A 68 -12.65 -6.20 0.18
C LEU A 68 -12.26 -5.53 -1.13
N LEU A 69 -11.03 -5.77 -1.59
CA LEU A 69 -10.49 -5.16 -2.80
C LEU A 69 -9.69 -6.19 -3.58
N TYR A 70 -9.69 -6.03 -4.89
CA TYR A 70 -8.88 -6.83 -5.80
C TYR A 70 -7.93 -5.91 -6.58
N ILE A 71 -6.65 -6.24 -6.58
CA ILE A 71 -5.61 -5.47 -7.26
C ILE A 71 -5.37 -6.11 -8.64
N ASP A 72 -5.86 -5.47 -9.68
CA ASP A 72 -5.76 -5.93 -11.06
C ASP A 72 -4.84 -4.98 -11.84
N GLY A 73 -3.53 -5.15 -11.66
CA GLY A 73 -2.56 -4.25 -12.28
C GLY A 73 -2.78 -2.81 -11.83
N ALA A 74 -3.10 -1.93 -12.76
CA ALA A 74 -3.37 -0.50 -12.48
C ALA A 74 -4.79 -0.24 -11.98
N THR A 75 -5.68 -1.23 -12.09
CA THR A 75 -7.09 -1.10 -11.71
C THR A 75 -7.34 -1.74 -10.35
N ILE A 76 -8.03 -1.04 -9.50
CA ILE A 76 -8.47 -1.56 -8.20
C ILE A 76 -9.97 -1.82 -8.31
N ARG A 77 -10.35 -3.06 -8.02
CA ARG A 77 -11.76 -3.50 -8.11
C ARG A 77 -12.32 -3.80 -6.73
N GLU A 78 -13.60 -3.66 -6.62
CA GLU A 78 -14.32 -4.07 -5.42
C GLU A 78 -14.32 -5.60 -5.32
N LYS A 79 -13.97 -6.11 -4.17
CA LYS A 79 -14.10 -7.51 -3.77
C LYS A 79 -13.22 -8.49 -4.55
N ASP A 80 -13.49 -8.74 -5.83
CA ASP A 80 -12.81 -9.75 -6.64
C ASP A 80 -12.57 -9.28 -8.09
N GLN A 81 -12.04 -10.17 -8.91
CA GLN A 81 -11.71 -9.87 -10.31
C GLN A 81 -12.91 -9.46 -11.16
N TRP A 82 -14.11 -9.74 -10.70
CA TRP A 82 -15.35 -9.38 -11.39
C TRP A 82 -16.03 -8.14 -10.81
N GLY A 83 -15.41 -7.57 -9.77
CA GLY A 83 -15.94 -6.42 -9.07
C GLY A 83 -15.90 -5.13 -9.88
N GLU A 84 -16.65 -4.15 -9.42
CA GLU A 84 -16.68 -2.81 -9.98
C GLU A 84 -15.32 -2.14 -9.87
N LYS A 85 -14.92 -1.38 -10.89
CA LYS A 85 -13.70 -0.59 -10.88
C LYS A 85 -13.87 0.57 -9.91
N LEU A 86 -12.95 0.68 -8.97
CA LEU A 86 -12.96 1.74 -7.96
C LEU A 86 -11.91 2.80 -8.21
N LEU A 87 -10.69 2.38 -8.56
CA LEU A 87 -9.55 3.26 -8.75
C LEU A 87 -8.71 2.84 -9.94
N TYR A 88 -8.02 3.79 -10.51
CA TYR A 88 -7.03 3.56 -11.54
C TYR A 88 -5.73 4.30 -11.20
N PHE A 89 -4.60 3.58 -11.25
CA PHE A 89 -3.27 4.15 -11.03
C PHE A 89 -2.65 4.56 -12.35
N ASP A 90 -2.50 5.87 -12.56
CA ASP A 90 -1.89 6.46 -13.74
C ASP A 90 -0.54 7.06 -13.31
N GLY A 91 0.48 6.21 -13.28
CA GLY A 91 1.77 6.61 -12.72
C GLY A 91 1.63 7.02 -11.25
N TYR A 92 1.87 8.27 -10.94
CA TYR A 92 1.76 8.82 -9.59
C TYR A 92 0.38 9.38 -9.25
N THR A 93 -0.51 9.39 -10.23
CA THR A 93 -1.87 9.91 -10.07
C THR A 93 -2.84 8.76 -9.81
N ILE A 94 -3.70 8.92 -8.83
CA ILE A 94 -4.77 7.96 -8.53
C ILE A 94 -6.08 8.59 -9.01
N ARG A 95 -6.74 7.90 -9.95
CA ARG A 95 -8.00 8.35 -10.57
C ARG A 95 -9.17 7.53 -10.08
N ALA A 96 -10.34 8.14 -10.13
CA ALA A 96 -11.59 7.44 -9.87
C ALA A 96 -11.92 6.50 -11.04
N ASN A 97 -12.37 5.31 -10.74
CA ASN A 97 -12.86 4.28 -11.67
C ASN A 97 -11.83 3.79 -12.68
N ASP A 98 -11.54 4.56 -13.74
CA ASP A 98 -10.71 4.14 -14.85
C ASP A 98 -9.72 5.23 -15.30
N GLN A 99 -9.00 4.96 -16.39
CA GLN A 99 -7.99 5.89 -16.92
C GLN A 99 -8.54 7.26 -17.30
N TRP A 100 -9.85 7.39 -17.49
CA TRP A 100 -10.53 8.64 -17.84
C TRP A 100 -11.17 9.32 -16.63
N GLY A 101 -11.03 8.69 -15.47
CA GLY A 101 -11.63 9.17 -14.23
C GLY A 101 -11.01 10.44 -13.69
N LYS A 102 -11.72 11.06 -12.76
CA LYS A 102 -11.28 12.25 -12.04
C LYS A 102 -10.00 11.94 -11.24
N LYS A 103 -9.06 12.88 -11.24
CA LYS A 103 -7.88 12.82 -10.38
C LYS A 103 -8.32 12.95 -8.93
N LEU A 104 -7.95 11.99 -8.11
CA LEU A 104 -8.27 11.99 -6.68
C LEU A 104 -7.06 12.32 -5.82
N TYR A 105 -5.92 11.71 -6.12
CA TYR A 105 -4.70 11.84 -5.31
C TYR A 105 -3.46 11.82 -6.18
N TYR A 106 -2.39 12.33 -5.63
CA TYR A 106 -1.07 12.31 -6.25
C TYR A 106 -0.04 11.82 -5.24
N LEU A 107 0.78 10.84 -5.62
CA LEU A 107 1.87 10.34 -4.79
C LEU A 107 3.15 11.09 -5.13
N ASP A 108 3.61 11.91 -4.21
CA ASP A 108 4.85 12.68 -4.32
C ASP A 108 5.92 12.02 -3.44
N GLY A 109 6.63 11.05 -4.00
CA GLY A 109 7.58 10.25 -3.23
C GLY A 109 6.90 9.47 -2.12
N ARG A 110 6.99 9.97 -0.90
CA ARG A 110 6.38 9.35 0.31
C ARG A 110 5.14 10.08 0.80
N THR A 111 4.76 11.14 0.11
CA THR A 111 3.63 11.97 0.53
C THR A 111 2.46 11.77 -0.42
N LEU A 112 1.31 11.43 0.12
CA LEU A 112 0.07 11.38 -0.64
C LEU A 112 -0.63 12.72 -0.54
N ARG A 113 -0.88 13.34 -1.70
CA ARG A 113 -1.51 14.67 -1.82
C ARG A 113 -2.91 14.55 -2.40
N ALA A 114 -3.74 15.51 -2.06
CA ALA A 114 -5.06 15.65 -2.67
C ALA A 114 -4.92 16.14 -4.13
N ASN A 115 -5.68 15.57 -5.03
CA ASN A 115 -5.82 15.93 -6.45
C ASN A 115 -4.54 15.78 -7.28
N ASP A 116 -3.58 16.69 -7.13
CA ASP A 116 -2.39 16.77 -7.98
C ASP A 116 -1.12 17.10 -7.17
N GLN A 117 -0.02 17.30 -7.87
CA GLN A 117 1.28 17.58 -7.24
C GLN A 117 1.31 18.85 -6.37
N TRP A 118 0.34 19.71 -6.53
CA TRP A 118 0.22 20.96 -5.77
C TRP A 118 -0.82 20.86 -4.66
N GLY A 119 -1.44 19.68 -4.51
CA GLY A 119 -2.50 19.46 -3.53
C GLY A 119 -2.00 19.42 -2.09
N GLU A 120 -2.96 19.48 -1.19
CA GLU A 120 -2.71 19.35 0.25
C GLU A 120 -2.07 17.99 0.60
N LYS A 121 -1.11 18.01 1.52
CA LYS A 121 -0.52 16.79 2.05
C LYS A 121 -1.55 16.09 2.94
N LEU A 122 -1.82 14.81 2.64
CA LEU A 122 -2.80 14.02 3.39
C LEU A 122 -2.15 12.98 4.28
N LEU A 123 -1.20 12.23 3.73
CA LEU A 123 -0.52 11.14 4.42
C LEU A 123 0.96 11.11 4.10
N TYR A 124 1.73 10.60 5.03
CA TYR A 124 3.15 10.36 4.86
C TYR A 124 3.48 8.90 5.14
N PHE A 125 4.19 8.26 4.19
CA PHE A 125 4.66 6.88 4.31
C PHE A 125 6.14 6.89 4.66
N GLU A 126 6.56 6.15 5.64
CA GLU A 126 7.97 6.09 6.04
C GLU A 126 8.86 5.46 4.97
N THR A 127 8.29 4.58 4.14
CA THR A 127 8.92 4.05 2.93
C THR A 127 7.97 4.21 1.76
N ILE A 128 8.47 4.08 0.52
CA ILE A 128 7.61 4.16 -0.67
C ILE A 128 6.56 3.04 -0.58
N PRO A 129 5.28 3.38 -0.60
CA PRO A 129 4.22 2.40 -0.39
C PRO A 129 3.98 1.50 -1.60
N ASP A 130 3.62 0.25 -1.34
CA ASP A 130 3.15 -0.67 -2.35
C ASP A 130 1.76 -0.25 -2.85
N ARG A 131 1.41 -0.71 -4.04
CA ARG A 131 0.14 -0.35 -4.68
C ARG A 131 -1.09 -0.70 -3.84
N TRP A 132 -1.09 -1.88 -3.23
CA TRP A 132 -2.22 -2.29 -2.39
C TRP A 132 -2.44 -1.33 -1.21
N LEU A 133 -1.35 -0.87 -0.62
CA LEU A 133 -1.41 0.05 0.51
C LEU A 133 -1.94 1.42 0.08
N LEU A 134 -1.49 1.91 -1.07
CA LEU A 134 -2.04 3.14 -1.65
C LEU A 134 -3.52 3.01 -1.95
N ALA A 135 -3.94 1.86 -2.49
CA ALA A 135 -5.35 1.60 -2.79
C ALA A 135 -6.20 1.66 -1.53
N VAL A 136 -5.75 1.00 -0.47
CA VAL A 136 -6.43 1.00 0.83
C VAL A 136 -6.53 2.41 1.40
N MET A 137 -5.43 3.16 1.38
CA MET A 137 -5.42 4.53 1.90
C MET A 137 -6.33 5.45 1.08
N ALA A 138 -6.28 5.34 -0.24
CA ALA A 138 -7.14 6.13 -1.13
C ALA A 138 -8.63 5.87 -0.86
N ILE A 139 -9.02 4.61 -0.72
CA ILE A 139 -10.40 4.24 -0.42
C ILE A 139 -10.81 4.74 0.98
N THR A 140 -9.93 4.59 1.95
CA THR A 140 -10.18 5.04 3.33
C THR A 140 -10.42 6.56 3.38
N LEU A 141 -9.63 7.33 2.63
CA LEU A 141 -9.76 8.79 2.58
C LEU A 141 -11.02 9.26 1.87
N LEU A 142 -11.63 8.43 1.01
CA LEU A 142 -12.86 8.76 0.30
C LEU A 142 -14.13 8.61 1.15
N LYS A 143 -14.01 7.95 2.26
CA LYS A 143 -15.16 7.70 3.16
C LYS A 143 -15.35 8.80 4.17
#